data_5b5b36ac0cbdc676d8d5a353b89d5d1b
#
_entry.id   5b5b36ac0cbdc676d8d5a353b89d5d1b
#
_cell.length_a   1.000
_cell.length_b   1.000
_cell.length_c   1.000
_cell.angle_alpha   90.00
_cell.angle_beta   90.00
_cell.angle_gamma   90.00
#
_symmetry.space_group_name_H-M   'P 1'
#
loop_
_entity.id
_entity.type
_entity.pdbx_description
1 polymer ?
#
loop_
_entity_poly.entity_id
_entity_poly.type
_entity_poly.pdbx_seq_one_letter_code
_entity_poly.pdbx_strand_id
1 'polypeptide(L)'
;AAVGVDIGCGMNALRTSLTAADLPDKLAELRSAIEAAVPHGRTTGRGRRDAGAWENPPANVDAHWSTLHAEFQWLTSKYPRFLNTNNYKHLGTLGTGNHFIEICLDEAQQVWVMLHSGSRGIGNAIGTYFIEMAQKDMEQNIANLTSRDLAYFSEGSEHFVDYVLAVSWAQDYARANREAMLENVLLALRKTIDKPFTLVSEAINCHHNYVQKEQHFGKEIYVTRKGAVSARRGQYGIIPGSMGAKSFIVLGLGNPESFCSCSHGAGRVMSRTKAKKLFSVEDQIRATAHVECRKDANVIDEIPMAYKDIDAVMAAQSDLVEIVHTLRQVVCVKG
;
A
#
# COMPACT_ATOMS: atom_id res chain seq x y z
N ALA A 1 10.80 -10.57 13.53
CA ALA A 1 9.50 -10.31 12.88
C ALA A 1 9.24 -8.79 12.67
N ALA A 2 10.28 -8.03 12.39
CA ALA A 2 10.27 -6.56 12.36
C ALA A 2 9.45 -5.93 11.21
N VAL A 3 8.99 -6.68 10.21
CA VAL A 3 8.20 -6.16 9.09
C VAL A 3 6.85 -5.57 9.55
N GLY A 4 6.37 -5.94 10.73
CA GLY A 4 5.09 -5.49 11.28
C GLY A 4 3.89 -6.26 10.76
N VAL A 5 2.69 -5.69 10.95
CA VAL A 5 1.42 -6.38 10.68
C VAL A 5 0.81 -6.06 9.31
N ASP A 6 1.25 -5.00 8.63
CA ASP A 6 0.79 -4.65 7.28
C ASP A 6 1.78 -5.18 6.23
N ILE A 7 1.93 -6.50 6.22
CA ILE A 7 2.88 -7.21 5.35
C ILE A 7 2.52 -6.95 3.88
N GLY A 8 3.51 -6.63 3.07
CA GLY A 8 3.34 -6.39 1.64
C GLY A 8 2.61 -5.08 1.31
N CYS A 9 2.32 -4.22 2.31
CA CYS A 9 1.80 -2.89 2.00
C CYS A 9 2.70 -2.20 0.98
N GLY A 10 2.10 -1.53 0.01
CA GLY A 10 2.83 -0.98 -1.12
C GLY A 10 1.96 -0.19 -2.06
N MET A 11 2.60 0.27 -3.12
CA MET A 11 2.02 1.15 -4.13
C MET A 11 1.94 0.46 -5.47
N ASN A 12 0.94 0.86 -6.26
CA ASN A 12 0.87 0.57 -7.68
C ASN A 12 0.56 1.86 -8.44
N ALA A 13 1.24 2.12 -9.55
CA ALA A 13 0.98 3.26 -10.42
C ALA A 13 1.12 2.88 -11.89
N LEU A 14 0.25 3.46 -12.73
CA LEU A 14 0.20 3.20 -14.17
C LEU A 14 -0.16 4.47 -14.93
N ARG A 15 0.58 4.77 -15.99
CA ARG A 15 0.30 5.87 -16.91
C ARG A 15 -0.61 5.44 -18.05
N THR A 16 -1.63 6.24 -18.32
CA THR A 16 -2.55 6.05 -19.45
C THR A 16 -2.22 7.02 -20.59
N SER A 17 -2.83 6.80 -21.76
CA SER A 17 -2.77 7.75 -22.88
C SER A 17 -3.74 8.94 -22.74
N LEU A 18 -4.51 9.00 -21.66
CA LEU A 18 -5.41 10.11 -21.34
C LEU A 18 -4.62 11.33 -20.88
N THR A 19 -5.19 12.50 -21.12
CA THR A 19 -4.74 13.79 -20.59
C THR A 19 -5.80 14.42 -19.69
N ALA A 20 -5.46 15.51 -19.02
CA ALA A 20 -6.39 16.25 -18.19
C ALA A 20 -7.66 16.68 -18.95
N ALA A 21 -7.54 17.00 -20.25
CA ALA A 21 -8.67 17.39 -21.08
C ALA A 21 -9.65 16.25 -21.40
N ASP A 22 -9.25 15.01 -21.16
CA ASP A 22 -10.08 13.81 -21.40
C ASP A 22 -10.87 13.41 -20.14
N LEU A 23 -10.57 14.03 -19.00
CA LEU A 23 -11.30 13.76 -17.75
C LEU A 23 -12.68 14.46 -17.78
N PRO A 24 -13.71 13.88 -17.16
CA PRO A 24 -15.03 14.50 -17.13
C PRO A 24 -14.99 15.80 -16.30
N ASP A 25 -15.81 16.79 -16.68
CA ASP A 25 -15.96 18.04 -15.96
C ASP A 25 -16.35 17.85 -14.47
N LYS A 26 -17.14 16.80 -14.19
CA LYS A 26 -17.57 16.41 -12.85
C LYS A 26 -16.77 15.23 -12.33
N LEU A 27 -15.62 15.49 -11.73
CA LEU A 27 -14.75 14.44 -11.15
C LEU A 27 -15.44 13.61 -10.05
N ALA A 28 -16.53 14.11 -9.46
CA ALA A 28 -17.32 13.36 -8.48
C ALA A 28 -17.95 12.08 -9.08
N GLU A 29 -18.31 12.10 -10.37
CA GLU A 29 -18.82 10.92 -11.08
C GLU A 29 -17.72 9.86 -11.23
N LEU A 30 -16.51 10.30 -11.58
CA LEU A 30 -15.35 9.44 -11.67
C LEU A 30 -14.98 8.83 -10.30
N ARG A 31 -14.99 9.65 -9.24
CA ARG A 31 -14.78 9.16 -7.87
C ARG A 31 -15.81 8.09 -7.49
N SER A 32 -17.09 8.37 -7.73
CA SER A 32 -18.18 7.44 -7.43
C SER A 32 -18.07 6.12 -8.21
N ALA A 33 -17.64 6.17 -9.47
CA ALA A 33 -17.41 4.97 -10.29
C ALA A 33 -16.26 4.12 -9.71
N ILE A 34 -15.18 4.74 -9.25
CA ILE A 34 -14.07 4.03 -8.60
C ILE A 34 -14.51 3.42 -7.26
N GLU A 35 -15.26 4.19 -6.43
CA GLU A 35 -15.82 3.71 -5.16
C GLU A 35 -16.76 2.52 -5.35
N ALA A 36 -17.51 2.48 -6.44
CA ALA A 36 -18.38 1.35 -6.80
C ALA A 36 -17.61 0.13 -7.32
N ALA A 37 -16.48 0.35 -7.99
CA ALA A 37 -15.67 -0.70 -8.60
C ALA A 37 -14.74 -1.43 -7.63
N VAL A 38 -14.39 -0.79 -6.50
CA VAL A 38 -13.46 -1.35 -5.51
C VAL A 38 -14.05 -1.24 -4.11
N PRO A 39 -14.39 -2.35 -3.44
CA PRO A 39 -14.83 -2.33 -2.05
C PRO A 39 -13.80 -1.66 -1.15
N HIS A 40 -14.27 -0.75 -0.29
CA HIS A 40 -13.43 0.02 0.63
C HIS A 40 -14.14 0.22 1.97
N GLY A 41 -13.37 0.57 3.01
CA GLY A 41 -13.89 0.75 4.34
C GLY A 41 -13.73 -0.48 5.22
N ARG A 42 -14.39 -0.46 6.36
CA ARG A 42 -14.31 -1.49 7.40
C ARG A 42 -15.71 -1.89 7.85
N THR A 43 -15.91 -3.19 8.10
CA THR A 43 -17.11 -3.69 8.79
C THR A 43 -17.15 -3.16 10.21
N THR A 44 -18.24 -2.51 10.57
CA THR A 44 -18.51 -2.04 11.93
C THR A 44 -19.69 -2.80 12.50
N GLY A 45 -19.41 -3.80 13.34
CA GLY A 45 -20.42 -4.54 14.12
C GLY A 45 -20.84 -5.91 13.54
N ARG A 46 -21.32 -6.79 14.43
CA ARG A 46 -21.81 -8.12 14.08
C ARG A 46 -23.10 -8.02 13.25
N GLY A 47 -23.22 -8.83 12.20
CA GLY A 47 -24.42 -8.94 11.37
C GLY A 47 -24.59 -7.84 10.30
N ARG A 48 -23.64 -6.92 10.15
CA ARG A 48 -23.63 -5.95 9.05
C ARG A 48 -22.80 -6.47 7.87
N ARG A 49 -23.21 -6.10 6.64
CA ARG A 49 -22.42 -6.36 5.43
C ARG A 49 -21.04 -5.72 5.58
N ASP A 50 -19.98 -6.48 5.23
CA ASP A 50 -18.63 -5.95 5.16
C ASP A 50 -18.47 -5.08 3.92
N ALA A 51 -18.54 -3.76 4.09
CA ALA A 51 -18.38 -2.81 3.00
C ALA A 51 -16.97 -2.89 2.36
N GLY A 52 -15.98 -3.37 3.10
CA GLY A 52 -14.60 -3.57 2.64
C GLY A 52 -14.32 -4.92 1.99
N ALA A 53 -15.35 -5.74 1.71
CA ALA A 53 -15.23 -7.05 1.10
C ALA A 53 -16.21 -7.21 -0.06
N TRP A 54 -15.86 -8.08 -1.00
CA TRP A 54 -16.78 -8.51 -2.03
C TRP A 54 -17.91 -9.34 -1.42
N GLU A 55 -19.11 -9.16 -1.90
CA GLU A 55 -20.21 -10.12 -1.71
C GLU A 55 -19.97 -11.33 -2.60
N ASN A 56 -19.76 -11.06 -3.90
CA ASN A 56 -19.38 -12.01 -4.92
C ASN A 56 -18.14 -11.47 -5.64
N PRO A 57 -16.95 -12.05 -5.40
CA PRO A 57 -15.73 -11.61 -6.06
C PRO A 57 -15.87 -11.71 -7.60
N PRO A 58 -15.35 -10.73 -8.36
CA PRO A 58 -15.38 -10.78 -9.82
C PRO A 58 -14.31 -11.76 -10.36
N ALA A 59 -14.47 -12.16 -11.63
CA ALA A 59 -13.63 -13.18 -12.27
C ALA A 59 -12.11 -12.88 -12.24
N ASN A 60 -11.70 -11.62 -12.30
CA ASN A 60 -10.29 -11.28 -12.17
C ASN A 60 -9.75 -11.56 -10.76
N VAL A 61 -10.57 -11.37 -9.73
CA VAL A 61 -10.21 -11.75 -8.35
C VAL A 61 -10.07 -13.26 -8.22
N ASP A 62 -10.96 -14.04 -8.87
CA ASP A 62 -10.87 -15.50 -8.91
C ASP A 62 -9.57 -15.96 -9.59
N ALA A 63 -9.17 -15.31 -10.69
CA ALA A 63 -7.94 -15.60 -11.39
C ALA A 63 -6.71 -15.36 -10.49
N HIS A 64 -6.63 -14.21 -9.82
CA HIS A 64 -5.55 -13.91 -8.88
C HIS A 64 -5.57 -14.85 -7.67
N TRP A 65 -6.74 -15.17 -7.11
CA TRP A 65 -6.84 -16.10 -5.99
C TRP A 65 -6.35 -17.50 -6.35
N SER A 66 -6.62 -17.98 -7.54
CA SER A 66 -6.20 -19.30 -8.00
C SER A 66 -4.68 -19.48 -7.98
N THR A 67 -3.90 -18.43 -8.21
CA THR A 67 -2.43 -18.45 -8.13
C THR A 67 -1.90 -18.52 -6.70
N LEU A 68 -2.67 -18.04 -5.72
CA LEU A 68 -2.30 -17.98 -4.31
C LEU A 68 -2.80 -19.18 -3.50
N HIS A 69 -3.76 -19.91 -4.02
CA HIS A 69 -4.56 -20.86 -3.24
C HIS A 69 -3.77 -22.07 -2.77
N ALA A 70 -2.89 -22.62 -3.60
CA ALA A 70 -2.10 -23.82 -3.22
C ALA A 70 -1.19 -23.58 -2.01
N GLU A 71 -0.49 -22.45 -2.01
CA GLU A 71 0.38 -22.07 -0.88
C GLU A 71 -0.45 -21.67 0.34
N PHE A 72 -1.63 -21.08 0.15
CA PHE A 72 -2.57 -20.80 1.23
C PHE A 72 -3.06 -22.07 1.90
N GLN A 73 -3.36 -23.12 1.13
CA GLN A 73 -3.74 -24.42 1.69
C GLN A 73 -2.61 -25.02 2.53
N TRP A 74 -1.37 -24.95 2.06
CA TRP A 74 -0.22 -25.38 2.85
C TRP A 74 -0.09 -24.58 4.15
N LEU A 75 -0.16 -23.24 4.07
CA LEU A 75 -0.06 -22.35 5.23
C LEU A 75 -1.16 -22.64 6.26
N THR A 76 -2.39 -22.86 5.82
CA THR A 76 -3.54 -23.11 6.71
C THR A 76 -3.61 -24.52 7.23
N SER A 77 -3.00 -25.50 6.54
CA SER A 77 -2.84 -26.86 7.09
C SER A 77 -1.93 -26.86 8.33
N LYS A 78 -0.87 -26.05 8.31
CA LYS A 78 0.07 -25.90 9.44
C LYS A 78 -0.46 -24.91 10.50
N TYR A 79 -1.16 -23.86 10.07
CA TYR A 79 -1.69 -22.78 10.91
C TYR A 79 -3.19 -22.56 10.66
N PRO A 80 -4.09 -23.45 11.14
CA PRO A 80 -5.54 -23.39 10.86
C PRO A 80 -6.22 -22.09 11.28
N ARG A 81 -5.62 -21.34 12.23
CA ARG A 81 -6.13 -20.04 12.67
C ARG A 81 -6.26 -19.00 11.55
N PHE A 82 -5.47 -19.11 10.48
CA PHE A 82 -5.52 -18.19 9.35
C PHE A 82 -6.73 -18.41 8.43
N LEU A 83 -7.44 -19.54 8.55
CA LEU A 83 -8.73 -19.75 7.90
C LEU A 83 -9.81 -18.77 8.37
N ASN A 84 -9.68 -18.24 9.58
CA ASN A 84 -10.66 -17.33 10.18
C ASN A 84 -10.53 -15.88 9.68
N THR A 85 -9.86 -15.66 8.53
CA THR A 85 -9.75 -14.36 7.89
C THR A 85 -10.57 -14.33 6.60
N ASN A 86 -11.05 -13.15 6.21
CA ASN A 86 -11.89 -12.97 5.03
C ASN A 86 -11.03 -12.84 3.74
N ASN A 87 -10.00 -13.69 3.61
CA ASN A 87 -8.90 -13.57 2.65
C ASN A 87 -9.35 -13.49 1.19
N TYR A 88 -10.14 -14.47 0.69
CA TYR A 88 -10.63 -14.47 -0.69
C TYR A 88 -11.52 -13.26 -1.01
N LYS A 89 -12.46 -12.92 -0.11
CA LYS A 89 -13.37 -11.78 -0.31
C LYS A 89 -12.71 -10.41 -0.11
N HIS A 90 -11.52 -10.36 0.49
CA HIS A 90 -10.74 -9.14 0.63
C HIS A 90 -9.72 -8.92 -0.50
N LEU A 91 -9.47 -9.90 -1.36
CA LEU A 91 -8.58 -9.75 -2.50
C LEU A 91 -9.19 -8.76 -3.52
N GLY A 92 -8.39 -7.84 -4.03
CA GLY A 92 -8.87 -6.78 -4.92
C GLY A 92 -9.68 -5.68 -4.20
N THR A 93 -9.45 -5.47 -2.89
CA THR A 93 -10.15 -4.45 -2.08
C THR A 93 -9.19 -3.48 -1.41
N LEU A 94 -9.66 -2.23 -1.21
CA LEU A 94 -8.81 -1.14 -0.74
C LEU A 94 -8.45 -1.24 0.75
N GLY A 95 -9.42 -1.49 1.61
CA GLY A 95 -9.25 -1.44 3.05
C GLY A 95 -9.53 -0.09 3.67
N THR A 96 -8.77 0.25 4.71
CA THR A 96 -8.98 1.46 5.52
C THR A 96 -7.66 2.14 5.87
N GLY A 97 -7.76 3.28 6.54
CA GLY A 97 -6.62 4.01 7.08
C GLY A 97 -5.91 4.85 6.03
N ASN A 98 -4.61 4.64 5.86
CA ASN A 98 -3.81 5.36 4.87
C ASN A 98 -3.93 4.80 3.44
N HIS A 99 -4.73 3.76 3.22
CA HIS A 99 -4.96 3.21 1.88
C HIS A 99 -5.78 4.17 1.03
N PHE A 100 -5.49 4.23 -0.27
CA PHE A 100 -6.14 5.13 -1.20
C PHE A 100 -6.06 4.63 -2.65
N ILE A 101 -6.94 5.17 -3.49
CA ILE A 101 -6.87 5.13 -4.95
C ILE A 101 -6.92 6.56 -5.44
N GLU A 102 -6.01 6.94 -6.33
CA GLU A 102 -5.90 8.30 -6.83
C GLU A 102 -5.83 8.32 -8.36
N ILE A 103 -6.47 9.34 -8.94
CA ILE A 103 -6.21 9.78 -10.30
C ILE A 103 -5.34 11.01 -10.20
N CYS A 104 -4.20 10.96 -10.86
CA CYS A 104 -3.18 12.00 -10.83
C CYS A 104 -2.85 12.51 -12.22
N LEU A 105 -2.31 13.72 -12.27
CA LEU A 105 -1.73 14.32 -13.49
C LEU A 105 -0.24 14.50 -13.26
N ASP A 106 0.57 14.15 -14.26
CA ASP A 106 1.98 14.48 -14.28
C ASP A 106 2.22 15.91 -14.84
N GLU A 107 3.48 16.30 -14.97
CA GLU A 107 3.91 17.60 -15.49
C GLU A 107 3.48 17.85 -16.94
N ALA A 108 3.25 16.79 -17.73
CA ALA A 108 2.72 16.84 -19.08
C ALA A 108 1.19 16.76 -19.14
N GLN A 109 0.52 16.81 -17.98
CA GLN A 109 -0.93 16.65 -17.82
C GLN A 109 -1.46 15.27 -18.28
N GLN A 110 -0.61 14.23 -18.31
CA GLN A 110 -1.04 12.87 -18.58
C GLN A 110 -1.64 12.24 -17.32
N VAL A 111 -2.67 11.42 -17.53
CA VAL A 111 -3.43 10.79 -16.46
C VAL A 111 -2.73 9.51 -15.96
N TRP A 112 -2.50 9.46 -14.67
CA TRP A 112 -2.01 8.30 -13.94
C TRP A 112 -3.09 7.76 -13.00
N VAL A 113 -3.14 6.43 -12.90
CA VAL A 113 -3.85 5.73 -11.82
C VAL A 113 -2.83 5.31 -10.80
N MET A 114 -3.01 5.70 -9.55
CA MET A 114 -2.13 5.34 -8.44
C MET A 114 -2.96 4.78 -7.30
N LEU A 115 -2.47 3.73 -6.64
CA LEU A 115 -3.15 3.14 -5.49
C LEU A 115 -2.17 2.62 -4.43
N HIS A 116 -2.64 2.61 -3.19
CA HIS A 116 -1.95 2.15 -2.00
C HIS A 116 -2.80 1.15 -1.24
N SER A 117 -2.32 -0.09 -1.12
CA SER A 117 -2.97 -1.13 -0.31
C SER A 117 -2.00 -2.27 0.03
N GLY A 118 -2.38 -3.15 0.94
CA GLY A 118 -1.56 -4.24 1.46
C GLY A 118 -2.27 -5.59 1.48
N SER A 119 -1.78 -6.50 2.33
CA SER A 119 -2.27 -7.88 2.46
C SER A 119 -3.57 -8.03 3.25
N ARG A 120 -4.23 -6.95 3.57
CA ARG A 120 -5.53 -6.94 4.24
C ARG A 120 -5.47 -7.66 5.59
N GLY A 121 -6.61 -8.21 6.05
CA GLY A 121 -6.72 -8.86 7.35
C GLY A 121 -5.84 -10.11 7.51
N ILE A 122 -5.56 -10.84 6.44
CA ILE A 122 -4.71 -12.05 6.51
C ILE A 122 -3.26 -11.71 6.84
N GLY A 123 -2.69 -10.66 6.22
CA GLY A 123 -1.32 -10.22 6.55
C GLY A 123 -1.20 -9.73 7.99
N ASN A 124 -2.24 -9.04 8.50
CA ASN A 124 -2.29 -8.66 9.92
C ASN A 124 -2.30 -9.89 10.84
N ALA A 125 -3.09 -10.92 10.53
CA ALA A 125 -3.14 -12.15 11.30
C ALA A 125 -1.79 -12.89 11.31
N ILE A 126 -1.12 -13.00 10.14
CA ILE A 126 0.21 -13.59 10.00
C ILE A 126 1.24 -12.78 10.80
N GLY A 127 1.30 -11.46 10.59
CA GLY A 127 2.24 -10.58 11.27
C GLY A 127 2.11 -10.65 12.79
N THR A 128 0.90 -10.52 13.31
CA THR A 128 0.63 -10.61 14.76
C THR A 128 1.09 -11.94 15.33
N TYR A 129 0.73 -13.05 14.67
CA TYR A 129 1.10 -14.38 15.15
C TYR A 129 2.62 -14.57 15.25
N PHE A 130 3.36 -14.26 14.20
CA PHE A 130 4.80 -14.46 14.19
C PHE A 130 5.57 -13.44 15.04
N ILE A 131 5.03 -12.22 15.24
CA ILE A 131 5.59 -11.28 16.22
C ILE A 131 5.48 -11.83 17.63
N GLU A 132 4.29 -12.33 18.03
CA GLU A 132 4.07 -12.95 19.35
C GLU A 132 4.98 -14.17 19.56
N MET A 133 5.11 -15.01 18.53
CA MET A 133 5.97 -16.19 18.56
C MET A 133 7.45 -15.82 18.70
N ALA A 134 7.95 -14.83 17.92
CA ALA A 134 9.34 -14.37 18.03
C ALA A 134 9.64 -13.77 19.42
N GLN A 135 8.69 -13.03 19.98
CA GLN A 135 8.83 -12.50 21.34
C GLN A 135 8.88 -13.60 22.39
N LYS A 136 8.12 -14.69 22.21
CA LYS A 136 8.15 -15.85 23.08
C LYS A 136 9.47 -16.62 22.95
N ASP A 137 9.94 -16.89 21.74
CA ASP A 137 11.22 -17.57 21.49
C ASP A 137 12.43 -16.79 22.09
N MET A 138 12.30 -15.47 22.17
CA MET A 138 13.32 -14.60 22.74
C MET A 138 13.04 -14.18 24.20
N GLU A 139 12.11 -14.80 24.90
CA GLU A 139 11.66 -14.33 26.22
C GLU A 139 12.82 -14.03 27.20
N GLN A 140 13.86 -14.85 27.19
CA GLN A 140 15.05 -14.66 28.03
C GLN A 140 15.98 -13.51 27.59
N ASN A 141 15.90 -13.09 26.32
CA ASN A 141 16.79 -12.10 25.69
C ASN A 141 16.07 -10.82 25.27
N ILE A 142 14.74 -10.76 25.39
CA ILE A 142 13.92 -9.65 24.89
C ILE A 142 14.26 -8.32 25.54
N ALA A 143 14.73 -8.34 26.79
CA ALA A 143 15.18 -7.15 27.53
C ALA A 143 16.43 -6.48 26.93
N ASN A 144 17.20 -7.22 26.12
CA ASN A 144 18.40 -6.73 25.46
C ASN A 144 18.08 -6.00 24.13
N LEU A 145 16.82 -6.06 23.66
CA LEU A 145 16.40 -5.36 22.43
C LEU A 145 16.00 -3.91 22.74
N THR A 146 16.35 -3.01 21.84
CA THR A 146 15.94 -1.59 21.91
C THR A 146 14.42 -1.42 21.74
N SER A 147 13.74 -2.39 21.11
CA SER A 147 12.29 -2.51 21.00
C SER A 147 11.88 -3.97 20.93
N ARG A 148 10.78 -4.34 21.58
CA ARG A 148 10.19 -5.68 21.49
C ARG A 148 9.76 -6.05 20.07
N ASP A 149 9.47 -5.06 19.23
CA ASP A 149 9.11 -5.25 17.80
C ASP A 149 10.30 -5.78 16.97
N LEU A 150 11.52 -5.69 17.49
CA LEU A 150 12.73 -6.23 16.85
C LEU A 150 12.98 -7.71 17.18
N ALA A 151 12.08 -8.37 17.90
CA ALA A 151 12.18 -9.81 18.13
C ALA A 151 12.30 -10.59 16.81
N TYR A 152 13.19 -11.56 16.77
CA TYR A 152 13.55 -12.31 15.57
C TYR A 152 13.59 -13.82 15.82
N PHE A 153 13.58 -14.57 14.74
CA PHE A 153 13.89 -16.00 14.73
C PHE A 153 15.34 -16.21 14.26
N SER A 154 16.02 -17.17 14.83
CA SER A 154 17.35 -17.58 14.35
C SER A 154 17.23 -18.25 12.99
N GLU A 155 18.09 -17.87 12.04
CA GLU A 155 18.15 -18.50 10.72
C GLU A 155 18.36 -20.01 10.85
N GLY A 156 17.65 -20.81 10.05
CA GLY A 156 17.67 -22.26 10.09
C GLY A 156 16.74 -22.89 11.13
N SER A 157 16.11 -22.12 12.03
CA SER A 157 15.05 -22.65 12.90
C SER A 157 13.76 -22.90 12.11
N GLU A 158 12.92 -23.83 12.58
CA GLU A 158 11.63 -24.12 11.96
C GLU A 158 10.75 -22.85 11.89
N HIS A 159 10.67 -22.10 12.97
CA HIS A 159 9.90 -20.86 13.03
C HIS A 159 10.42 -19.78 12.05
N PHE A 160 11.74 -19.74 11.80
CA PHE A 160 12.31 -18.83 10.80
C PHE A 160 11.82 -19.19 9.40
N VAL A 161 11.89 -20.47 9.03
CA VAL A 161 11.45 -20.96 7.71
C VAL A 161 9.97 -20.67 7.50
N ASP A 162 9.14 -21.01 8.47
CA ASP A 162 7.71 -20.79 8.42
C ASP A 162 7.34 -19.30 8.33
N TYR A 163 8.04 -18.45 9.09
CA TYR A 163 7.87 -17.01 9.04
C TYR A 163 8.19 -16.46 7.65
N VAL A 164 9.32 -16.85 7.05
CA VAL A 164 9.72 -16.38 5.73
C VAL A 164 8.69 -16.80 4.67
N LEU A 165 8.23 -18.06 4.70
CA LEU A 165 7.21 -18.56 3.77
C LEU A 165 5.87 -17.84 3.93
N ALA A 166 5.39 -17.66 5.17
CA ALA A 166 4.13 -16.97 5.44
C ALA A 166 4.18 -15.49 5.02
N VAL A 167 5.30 -14.83 5.28
CA VAL A 167 5.51 -13.41 4.87
C VAL A 167 5.59 -13.31 3.35
N SER A 168 6.31 -14.22 2.68
CA SER A 168 6.38 -14.26 1.21
C SER A 168 4.99 -14.39 0.61
N TRP A 169 4.21 -15.35 1.06
CA TRP A 169 2.83 -15.51 0.61
C TRP A 169 1.98 -14.25 0.84
N ALA A 170 2.10 -13.61 2.00
CA ALA A 170 1.35 -12.37 2.29
C ALA A 170 1.80 -11.20 1.39
N GLN A 171 3.06 -11.15 0.98
CA GLN A 171 3.58 -10.20 0.01
C GLN A 171 2.99 -10.44 -1.39
N ASP A 172 2.92 -11.70 -1.83
CA ASP A 172 2.32 -12.07 -3.11
C ASP A 172 0.81 -11.79 -3.12
N TYR A 173 0.13 -12.09 -2.01
CA TYR A 173 -1.27 -11.68 -1.82
C TYR A 173 -1.45 -10.16 -1.94
N ALA A 174 -0.60 -9.36 -1.30
CA ALA A 174 -0.68 -7.91 -1.37
C ALA A 174 -0.40 -7.35 -2.78
N ARG A 175 0.52 -7.98 -3.52
CA ARG A 175 0.78 -7.66 -4.92
C ARG A 175 -0.46 -7.93 -5.77
N ALA A 176 -1.00 -9.14 -5.69
CA ALA A 176 -2.22 -9.55 -6.41
C ALA A 176 -3.43 -8.67 -6.03
N ASN A 177 -3.54 -8.27 -4.75
CA ASN A 177 -4.57 -7.34 -4.28
C ASN A 177 -4.52 -6.01 -5.05
N ARG A 178 -3.34 -5.41 -5.18
CA ARG A 178 -3.16 -4.15 -5.92
C ARG A 178 -3.38 -4.32 -7.42
N GLU A 179 -2.98 -5.43 -8.01
CA GLU A 179 -3.19 -5.73 -9.43
C GLU A 179 -4.68 -5.86 -9.75
N ALA A 180 -5.42 -6.68 -8.99
CA ALA A 180 -6.87 -6.82 -9.15
C ALA A 180 -7.62 -5.49 -8.94
N MET A 181 -7.19 -4.67 -7.96
CA MET A 181 -7.75 -3.33 -7.78
C MET A 181 -7.49 -2.43 -8.99
N LEU A 182 -6.26 -2.41 -9.52
CA LEU A 182 -5.91 -1.61 -10.70
C LEU A 182 -6.76 -1.98 -11.90
N GLU A 183 -6.93 -3.27 -12.17
CA GLU A 183 -7.80 -3.78 -13.23
C GLU A 183 -9.24 -3.26 -13.08
N ASN A 184 -9.82 -3.34 -11.88
CA ASN A 184 -11.16 -2.86 -11.61
C ASN A 184 -11.29 -1.34 -11.74
N VAL A 185 -10.29 -0.57 -11.32
CA VAL A 185 -10.24 0.88 -11.52
C VAL A 185 -10.17 1.22 -13.01
N LEU A 186 -9.33 0.54 -13.79
CA LEU A 186 -9.24 0.75 -15.24
C LEU A 186 -10.56 0.42 -15.95
N LEU A 187 -11.28 -0.61 -15.52
CA LEU A 187 -12.63 -0.90 -16.03
C LEU A 187 -13.63 0.20 -15.68
N ALA A 188 -13.55 0.78 -14.48
CA ALA A 188 -14.38 1.92 -14.10
C ALA A 188 -14.07 3.16 -14.95
N LEU A 189 -12.79 3.47 -15.19
CA LEU A 189 -12.40 4.57 -16.05
C LEU A 189 -12.92 4.39 -17.49
N ARG A 190 -12.81 3.18 -18.07
CA ARG A 190 -13.31 2.88 -19.42
C ARG A 190 -14.83 3.02 -19.57
N LYS A 191 -15.57 2.91 -18.46
CA LYS A 191 -17.04 3.11 -18.45
C LYS A 191 -17.44 4.58 -18.24
N THR A 192 -16.58 5.37 -17.64
CA THR A 192 -16.89 6.77 -17.24
C THR A 192 -16.30 7.79 -18.20
N ILE A 193 -15.20 7.45 -18.86
CA ILE A 193 -14.52 8.32 -19.82
C ILE A 193 -14.85 7.84 -21.22
N ASP A 194 -15.49 8.71 -22.01
CA ASP A 194 -15.97 8.36 -23.38
C ASP A 194 -14.80 8.09 -24.35
N LYS A 195 -13.64 8.70 -24.13
CA LYS A 195 -12.45 8.51 -24.97
C LYS A 195 -11.78 7.16 -24.72
N PRO A 196 -11.62 6.30 -25.73
CA PRO A 196 -10.81 5.10 -25.61
C PRO A 196 -9.34 5.44 -25.25
N PHE A 197 -8.72 4.64 -24.40
CA PHE A 197 -7.33 4.86 -24.00
C PHE A 197 -6.55 3.55 -23.91
N THR A 198 -5.23 3.67 -24.03
CA THR A 198 -4.25 2.60 -23.86
C THR A 198 -3.39 2.83 -22.63
N LEU A 199 -2.68 1.80 -22.22
CA LEU A 199 -1.67 1.87 -21.17
C LEU A 199 -0.33 2.23 -21.82
N VAL A 200 0.36 3.24 -21.30
CA VAL A 200 1.57 3.81 -21.92
C VAL A 200 2.84 3.19 -21.34
N SER A 201 2.76 2.63 -20.14
CA SER A 201 3.87 1.97 -19.45
C SER A 201 3.41 0.70 -18.77
N GLU A 202 4.35 -0.15 -18.37
CA GLU A 202 4.07 -1.20 -17.39
C GLU A 202 3.72 -0.57 -16.03
N ALA A 203 2.89 -1.27 -15.27
CA ALA A 203 2.54 -0.84 -13.92
C ALA A 203 3.75 -0.97 -12.98
N ILE A 204 4.04 0.10 -12.24
CA ILE A 204 5.01 0.07 -11.15
C ILE A 204 4.29 -0.50 -9.92
N ASN A 205 4.67 -1.69 -9.46
CA ASN A 205 4.07 -2.33 -8.28
C ASN A 205 5.18 -2.64 -7.27
N CYS A 206 5.26 -1.85 -6.19
CA CYS A 206 6.34 -1.92 -5.22
C CYS A 206 5.82 -2.06 -3.78
N HIS A 207 6.45 -2.93 -3.00
CA HIS A 207 6.22 -3.05 -1.56
C HIS A 207 7.02 -2.01 -0.78
N HIS A 208 6.55 -1.68 0.42
CA HIS A 208 7.29 -0.88 1.39
C HIS A 208 7.25 -1.43 2.84
N ASN A 209 6.61 -2.59 3.02
CA ASN A 209 6.67 -3.39 4.25
C ASN A 209 6.86 -4.86 3.84
N TYR A 210 8.11 -5.31 3.75
CA TYR A 210 8.40 -6.64 3.23
C TYR A 210 9.77 -7.17 3.66
N VAL A 211 10.00 -8.46 3.45
CA VAL A 211 11.28 -9.13 3.64
C VAL A 211 11.71 -9.72 2.31
N GLN A 212 12.95 -9.49 1.94
CA GLN A 212 13.52 -10.05 0.71
C GLN A 212 14.97 -10.47 0.94
N LYS A 213 15.35 -11.60 0.36
CA LYS A 213 16.73 -12.07 0.32
C LYS A 213 17.50 -11.33 -0.76
N GLU A 214 18.61 -10.70 -0.40
CA GLU A 214 19.33 -9.78 -1.27
C GLU A 214 20.85 -9.90 -1.06
N GLN A 215 21.63 -9.50 -2.09
CA GLN A 215 23.09 -9.40 -2.02
C GLN A 215 23.48 -7.98 -1.60
N HIS A 216 24.17 -7.87 -0.44
CA HIS A 216 24.74 -6.61 0.05
C HIS A 216 26.12 -6.86 0.66
N PHE A 217 27.08 -6.00 0.34
CA PHE A 217 28.46 -6.06 0.86
C PHE A 217 29.10 -7.44 0.72
N GLY A 218 28.81 -8.14 -0.41
CA GLY A 218 29.34 -9.47 -0.70
C GLY A 218 28.70 -10.62 0.08
N LYS A 219 27.61 -10.37 0.80
CA LYS A 219 26.85 -11.37 1.56
C LYS A 219 25.41 -11.43 1.11
N GLU A 220 24.85 -12.63 1.13
CA GLU A 220 23.42 -12.86 0.99
C GLU A 220 22.74 -12.68 2.35
N ILE A 221 21.79 -11.76 2.44
CA ILE A 221 21.10 -11.40 3.67
C ILE A 221 19.60 -11.21 3.46
N TYR A 222 18.82 -11.37 4.50
CA TYR A 222 17.40 -10.98 4.51
C TYR A 222 17.27 -9.51 4.89
N VAL A 223 16.88 -8.68 3.91
CA VAL A 223 16.58 -7.26 4.15
C VAL A 223 15.12 -7.11 4.55
N THR A 224 14.87 -6.57 5.73
CA THR A 224 13.53 -6.19 6.17
C THR A 224 13.31 -4.71 5.93
N ARG A 225 12.35 -4.36 5.06
CA ARG A 225 11.93 -2.98 4.85
C ARG A 225 10.59 -2.74 5.53
N LYS A 226 10.53 -1.75 6.41
CA LYS A 226 9.33 -1.28 7.08
C LYS A 226 9.24 0.23 6.88
N GLY A 227 8.31 0.68 6.03
CA GLY A 227 8.25 2.08 5.63
C GLY A 227 9.43 2.50 4.73
N ALA A 228 9.94 1.58 3.93
CA ALA A 228 11.02 1.82 2.96
C ALA A 228 10.76 1.03 1.66
N VAL A 229 11.16 1.59 0.53
CA VAL A 229 11.02 1.01 -0.81
C VAL A 229 12.40 0.61 -1.33
N SER A 230 12.49 -0.45 -2.12
CA SER A 230 13.70 -0.79 -2.85
C SER A 230 14.01 0.29 -3.88
N ALA A 231 15.26 0.77 -3.88
CA ALA A 231 15.78 1.81 -4.77
C ALA A 231 17.07 1.35 -5.46
N ARG A 232 17.07 0.12 -5.98
CA ARG A 232 18.19 -0.40 -6.75
C ARG A 232 18.39 0.46 -8.01
N ARG A 233 19.62 0.51 -8.51
CA ARG A 233 19.94 1.30 -9.70
C ARG A 233 19.03 0.94 -10.86
N GLY A 234 18.32 1.94 -11.39
CA GLY A 234 17.38 1.79 -12.51
C GLY A 234 16.03 1.17 -12.15
N GLN A 235 15.76 0.91 -10.88
CA GLN A 235 14.46 0.41 -10.42
C GLN A 235 13.49 1.56 -10.18
N TYR A 236 12.30 1.48 -10.78
CA TYR A 236 11.22 2.43 -10.51
C TYR A 236 10.60 2.21 -9.14
N GLY A 237 10.24 3.31 -8.48
CA GLY A 237 9.52 3.34 -7.21
C GLY A 237 8.48 4.44 -7.16
N ILE A 238 7.64 4.41 -6.13
CA ILE A 238 6.57 5.40 -5.91
C ILE A 238 6.71 5.94 -4.50
N ILE A 239 6.78 7.27 -4.37
CA ILE A 239 6.85 7.96 -3.08
C ILE A 239 5.65 8.92 -2.98
N PRO A 240 4.56 8.51 -2.33
CA PRO A 240 3.38 9.35 -2.15
C PRO A 240 3.58 10.42 -1.09
N GLY A 241 3.00 11.58 -1.34
CA GLY A 241 2.75 12.59 -0.32
C GLY A 241 1.51 12.25 0.52
N SER A 242 0.90 13.26 1.07
CA SER A 242 -0.42 13.17 1.74
C SER A 242 -1.53 13.55 0.74
N MET A 243 -2.79 13.40 1.16
CA MET A 243 -3.96 13.83 0.39
C MET A 243 -3.86 15.34 0.07
N GLY A 244 -3.86 15.68 -1.22
CA GLY A 244 -3.66 17.06 -1.68
C GLY A 244 -2.22 17.50 -1.86
N ALA A 245 -1.22 16.70 -1.45
CA ALA A 245 0.19 16.95 -1.74
C ALA A 245 0.64 16.22 -3.01
N LYS A 246 1.86 16.53 -3.47
CA LYS A 246 2.47 15.84 -4.61
C LYS A 246 2.83 14.40 -4.25
N SER A 247 2.91 13.55 -5.27
CA SER A 247 3.54 12.22 -5.21
C SER A 247 4.59 12.11 -6.30
N PHE A 248 5.51 11.17 -6.17
CA PHE A 248 6.64 11.07 -7.10
C PHE A 248 6.80 9.65 -7.65
N ILE A 249 7.03 9.57 -8.95
CA ILE A 249 7.63 8.40 -9.59
C ILE A 249 9.12 8.63 -9.60
N VAL A 250 9.87 7.68 -9.05
CA VAL A 250 11.32 7.81 -8.86
C VAL A 250 12.07 6.66 -9.50
N LEU A 251 13.35 6.89 -9.79
CA LEU A 251 14.30 5.89 -10.24
C LEU A 251 15.38 5.73 -9.16
N GLY A 252 15.62 4.50 -8.71
CA GLY A 252 16.61 4.18 -7.70
C GLY A 252 18.04 4.41 -8.20
N LEU A 253 18.89 4.98 -7.35
CA LEU A 253 20.30 5.21 -7.62
C LEU A 253 21.21 4.07 -7.12
N GLY A 254 20.65 3.13 -6.34
CA GLY A 254 21.37 1.95 -5.86
C GLY A 254 22.41 2.26 -4.79
N ASN A 255 22.15 3.22 -3.91
CA ASN A 255 23.07 3.58 -2.83
C ASN A 255 23.26 2.39 -1.86
N PRO A 256 24.48 1.83 -1.73
CA PRO A 256 24.72 0.64 -0.90
C PRO A 256 24.57 0.92 0.60
N GLU A 257 24.83 2.14 1.05
CA GLU A 257 24.76 2.50 2.48
C GLU A 257 23.33 2.49 3.02
N SER A 258 22.34 2.72 2.12
CA SER A 258 20.91 2.58 2.45
C SER A 258 20.38 1.16 2.20
N PHE A 259 21.22 0.17 1.92
CA PHE A 259 20.81 -1.15 1.40
C PHE A 259 19.93 -1.02 0.15
N CYS A 260 20.29 -0.11 -0.76
CA CYS A 260 19.50 0.22 -1.94
C CYS A 260 18.03 0.51 -1.59
N SER A 261 17.79 1.36 -0.59
CA SER A 261 16.46 1.69 -0.11
C SER A 261 16.23 3.19 -0.08
N CYS A 262 14.96 3.61 -0.21
CA CYS A 262 14.51 4.99 -0.06
C CYS A 262 13.26 5.06 0.82
N SER A 263 12.77 6.27 1.13
CA SER A 263 11.54 6.45 1.90
C SER A 263 10.32 5.93 1.13
N HIS A 264 9.28 5.49 1.87
CA HIS A 264 8.03 4.98 1.30
C HIS A 264 6.97 6.06 1.06
N GLY A 265 7.22 7.29 1.48
CA GLY A 265 6.27 8.41 1.45
C GLY A 265 6.63 9.49 2.44
N ALA A 266 5.75 10.49 2.59
CA ALA A 266 5.96 11.62 3.48
C ALA A 266 6.19 11.22 4.97
N GLY A 267 5.52 10.19 5.43
CA GLY A 267 5.51 9.81 6.84
C GLY A 267 4.73 10.81 7.70
N ARG A 268 4.25 10.36 8.85
CA ARG A 268 3.42 11.17 9.75
C ARG A 268 4.27 11.93 10.76
N VAL A 269 3.83 13.16 11.10
CA VAL A 269 4.37 13.95 12.22
C VAL A 269 3.54 13.80 13.49
N MET A 270 2.36 13.19 13.41
CA MET A 270 1.48 12.97 14.55
C MET A 270 0.61 11.72 14.39
N SER A 271 0.09 11.21 15.51
CA SER A 271 -0.85 10.08 15.51
C SER A 271 -2.21 10.48 14.92
N ARG A 272 -2.98 9.48 14.43
CA ARG A 272 -4.36 9.67 13.94
C ARG A 272 -5.27 10.30 14.99
N THR A 273 -5.16 9.82 16.23
CA THR A 273 -5.94 10.38 17.36
C THR A 273 -5.61 11.85 17.61
N LYS A 274 -4.32 12.25 17.50
CA LYS A 274 -3.92 13.64 17.66
C LYS A 274 -4.45 14.50 16.50
N ALA A 275 -4.40 14.02 15.26
CA ALA A 275 -4.95 14.73 14.11
C ALA A 275 -6.46 15.00 14.27
N LYS A 276 -7.26 13.98 14.64
CA LYS A 276 -8.70 14.13 14.90
C LYS A 276 -9.03 15.12 16.03
N LYS A 277 -8.11 15.36 16.96
CA LYS A 277 -8.29 16.33 18.04
C LYS A 277 -7.91 17.75 17.65
N LEU A 278 -6.99 17.91 16.70
CA LEU A 278 -6.40 19.21 16.35
C LEU A 278 -7.07 19.86 15.14
N PHE A 279 -7.65 19.07 14.23
CA PHE A 279 -8.16 19.58 12.96
C PHE A 279 -9.66 19.34 12.81
N SER A 280 -10.29 20.22 12.06
CA SER A 280 -11.71 20.21 11.74
C SER A 280 -11.98 19.75 10.30
N VAL A 281 -13.26 19.56 9.97
CA VAL A 281 -13.70 19.27 8.59
C VAL A 281 -13.40 20.46 7.67
N GLU A 282 -13.51 21.70 8.17
CA GLU A 282 -13.19 22.93 7.45
C GLU A 282 -11.70 23.00 7.08
N ASP A 283 -10.81 22.53 7.97
CA ASP A 283 -9.37 22.42 7.67
C ASP A 283 -9.13 21.42 6.55
N GLN A 284 -9.80 20.26 6.57
CA GLN A 284 -9.73 19.26 5.52
C GLN A 284 -10.23 19.81 4.17
N ILE A 285 -11.36 20.51 4.16
CA ILE A 285 -11.93 21.14 2.96
C ILE A 285 -10.92 22.12 2.34
N ARG A 286 -10.31 22.99 3.16
CA ARG A 286 -9.30 23.96 2.70
C ARG A 286 -8.06 23.25 2.13
N ALA A 287 -7.53 22.28 2.87
CA ALA A 287 -6.31 21.59 2.48
C ALA A 287 -6.44 20.75 1.20
N THR A 288 -7.67 20.30 0.89
CA THR A 288 -7.96 19.46 -0.28
C THR A 288 -8.90 20.14 -1.29
N ALA A 289 -8.95 21.49 -1.31
CA ALA A 289 -9.87 22.25 -2.17
C ALA A 289 -9.75 21.90 -3.66
N HIS A 290 -8.54 21.54 -4.10
CA HIS A 290 -8.19 21.22 -5.48
C HIS A 290 -8.30 19.72 -5.82
N VAL A 291 -8.76 18.89 -4.88
CA VAL A 291 -8.90 17.43 -5.07
C VAL A 291 -10.35 17.03 -4.86
N GLU A 292 -10.89 16.26 -5.80
CA GLU A 292 -12.18 15.59 -5.60
C GLU A 292 -11.98 14.38 -4.67
N CYS A 293 -12.42 14.51 -3.43
CA CYS A 293 -12.26 13.50 -2.40
C CYS A 293 -13.35 13.61 -1.34
N ARG A 294 -13.45 12.63 -0.47
CA ARG A 294 -14.28 12.71 0.72
C ARG A 294 -13.76 13.79 1.67
N LYS A 295 -14.65 14.65 2.16
CA LYS A 295 -14.35 15.81 3.01
C LYS A 295 -15.23 15.81 4.27
N ASP A 296 -15.25 14.66 4.96
CA ASP A 296 -16.03 14.46 6.18
C ASP A 296 -15.15 14.08 7.39
N ALA A 297 -15.76 13.90 8.55
CA ALA A 297 -15.05 13.57 9.79
C ALA A 297 -14.29 12.24 9.76
N ASN A 298 -14.61 11.32 8.83
CA ASN A 298 -13.99 10.01 8.77
C ASN A 298 -12.58 10.04 8.17
N VAL A 299 -12.22 11.12 7.45
CA VAL A 299 -10.91 11.27 6.80
C VAL A 299 -9.99 12.28 7.49
N ILE A 300 -10.42 12.93 8.58
CA ILE A 300 -9.60 13.94 9.30
C ILE A 300 -8.29 13.35 9.83
N ASP A 301 -8.24 12.09 10.21
CA ASP A 301 -7.02 11.45 10.66
C ASP A 301 -5.95 11.33 9.56
N GLU A 302 -6.32 11.49 8.31
CA GLU A 302 -5.43 11.47 7.14
C GLU A 302 -5.21 12.87 6.52
N ILE A 303 -5.55 13.94 7.26
CA ILE A 303 -5.38 15.34 6.83
C ILE A 303 -3.92 15.64 6.45
N PRO A 304 -3.64 16.46 5.42
CA PRO A 304 -2.28 16.78 4.98
C PRO A 304 -1.34 17.25 6.10
N MET A 305 -1.82 18.08 7.03
CA MET A 305 -1.05 18.62 8.14
C MET A 305 -0.59 17.56 9.17
N ALA A 306 -1.09 16.33 9.08
CA ALA A 306 -0.62 15.21 9.90
C ALA A 306 0.67 14.55 9.35
N TYR A 307 1.16 15.00 8.20
CA TYR A 307 2.30 14.45 7.48
C TYR A 307 3.46 15.43 7.38
N LYS A 308 4.67 14.92 7.16
CA LYS A 308 5.84 15.73 6.82
C LYS A 308 5.66 16.37 5.45
N ASP A 309 6.35 17.48 5.25
CA ASP A 309 6.49 18.07 3.92
C ASP A 309 7.21 17.09 2.98
N ILE A 310 6.53 16.69 1.92
CA ILE A 310 7.07 15.72 0.97
C ILE A 310 8.26 16.28 0.17
N ASP A 311 8.30 17.56 -0.12
CA ASP A 311 9.42 18.18 -0.82
C ASP A 311 10.70 18.14 0.06
N ALA A 312 10.56 18.36 1.38
CA ALA A 312 11.66 18.21 2.33
C ALA A 312 12.13 16.74 2.43
N VAL A 313 11.20 15.77 2.41
CA VAL A 313 11.55 14.35 2.39
C VAL A 313 12.31 14.00 1.11
N MET A 314 11.88 14.50 -0.05
CA MET A 314 12.58 14.24 -1.32
C MET A 314 13.97 14.88 -1.36
N ALA A 315 14.12 16.10 -0.88
CA ALA A 315 15.42 16.78 -0.80
C ALA A 315 16.43 16.03 0.09
N ALA A 316 15.95 15.40 1.18
CA ALA A 316 16.78 14.64 2.11
C ALA A 316 17.24 13.27 1.60
N GLN A 317 16.83 12.84 0.41
CA GLN A 317 17.18 11.54 -0.19
C GLN A 317 17.60 11.65 -1.66
N SER A 318 18.16 12.79 -2.05
CA SER A 318 18.64 13.05 -3.41
C SER A 318 19.82 12.13 -3.85
N ASP A 319 20.48 11.48 -2.90
CA ASP A 319 21.50 10.46 -3.11
C ASP A 319 20.94 9.03 -3.24
N LEU A 320 19.65 8.83 -2.98
CA LEU A 320 18.97 7.54 -3.01
C LEU A 320 18.13 7.36 -4.28
N VAL A 321 17.49 8.41 -4.75
CA VAL A 321 16.56 8.38 -5.88
C VAL A 321 16.63 9.64 -6.75
N GLU A 322 16.31 9.47 -8.03
CA GLU A 322 16.04 10.53 -9.00
C GLU A 322 14.53 10.65 -9.24
N ILE A 323 13.99 11.88 -9.32
CA ILE A 323 12.60 12.13 -9.65
C ILE A 323 12.39 12.00 -11.15
N VAL A 324 11.52 11.09 -11.58
CA VAL A 324 11.15 10.88 -12.99
C VAL A 324 9.88 11.65 -13.33
N HIS A 325 8.85 11.55 -12.48
CA HIS A 325 7.61 12.30 -12.62
C HIS A 325 7.13 12.85 -11.28
N THR A 326 6.57 14.05 -11.33
CA THR A 326 5.85 14.67 -10.22
C THR A 326 4.35 14.59 -10.50
N LEU A 327 3.63 13.90 -9.63
CA LEU A 327 2.20 13.63 -9.78
C LEU A 327 1.39 14.56 -8.87
N ARG A 328 0.33 15.14 -9.41
CA ARG A 328 -0.66 15.94 -8.68
C ARG A 328 -2.00 15.22 -8.69
N GLN A 329 -2.59 15.02 -7.54
CA GLN A 329 -3.88 14.39 -7.38
C GLN A 329 -5.00 15.27 -7.93
N VAL A 330 -5.97 14.67 -8.60
CA VAL A 330 -7.24 15.33 -9.00
C VAL A 330 -8.44 14.58 -8.42
N VAL A 331 -8.35 13.26 -8.21
CA VAL A 331 -9.34 12.44 -7.50
C VAL A 331 -8.64 11.60 -6.45
N CYS A 332 -9.25 11.47 -5.25
CA CYS A 332 -8.77 10.57 -4.20
C CYS A 332 -9.95 9.82 -3.57
N VAL A 333 -9.90 8.48 -3.62
CA VAL A 333 -10.78 7.57 -2.87
C VAL A 333 -10.01 7.06 -1.66
N LYS A 334 -10.56 7.28 -0.47
CA LYS A 334 -9.99 6.81 0.80
C LYS A 334 -10.70 5.57 1.31
N GLY A 335 -9.89 4.66 1.91
CA GLY A 335 -10.39 3.45 2.54
C GLY A 335 -10.99 3.63 3.94
#